data_19d3ee225fb64deb341e8bdc2861f8ba
#
_entry.id   19d3ee225fb64deb341e8bdc2861f8ba
#
_cell.length_a   1.000
_cell.length_b   1.000
_cell.length_c   1.000
_cell.angle_alpha   90.00
_cell.angle_beta   90.00
_cell.angle_gamma   90.00
#
_symmetry.space_group_name_H-M   'P 1'
#
loop_
_entity.id
_entity.type
_entity.pdbx_description
1 polymer ?
#
loop_
_entity_poly.entity_id
_entity_poly.type
_entity_poly.pdbx_seq_one_letter_code
_entity_poly.pdbx_strand_id
1 'polypeptide(L)'
;MAFVSLGRVVPIILVIVASNTAASQTPAERLRTLFDQRWENSLRESPLLATNMGDRRFNDRLPEVGLAAERRRTDSTRAFLARLRAIPRDSLTQAEQINRDIAERAMKESLEFSELGGFLIPITNREGFHTGFPELHQRTPLRTTEDYRNYTARLAAFRRYTAGYIELMREGLRKGMTLPSVSLDGIEETITPHIVTDPTKSLLWKPFAEFPATVPAADRAALAAAGRAAITSGVAAGYQDFLSFIEKEYRPGARKTLGATLLPNGKAFYAQRVRSYTTLDDATPESVHQTGLREVARIRAAMDSVMRTAGWTGDRKSFIQFLRTDPRFYAKTPLELLEKNAYFLKLMEGELPRLFGKLPRMSYGIKTIPEYTAPRTTTAYYGQPAGDGTRAGTYWINVYDLPSRPLYEIEALASHEAVPGHHLQIALQQELTDVPIFRRFSGATAFVEGWALYSESLGKEVGFYKDPYSEFGRLSYDMWRACRLVIDTGIHSKGWTRQQAIDYLAENSALTLTNITNEVDRYIAWPGQAIAYKTGQMKIRELRTEAERELGAKFDVRAFHDVVLGSGSVPLTVLVENVRGWIASEKTRGTD
;
A
#
# COMPACT_ATOMS: atom_id res chain seq x y z
N MET A 1 -32.68 -86.96 -46.32
CA MET A 1 -31.41 -86.18 -46.31
C MET A 1 -31.72 -84.75 -46.74
N ALA A 2 -31.80 -83.86 -45.84
CA ALA A 2 -32.06 -82.46 -46.12
C ALA A 2 -30.97 -81.63 -45.39
N PHE A 3 -30.16 -80.91 -46.12
CA PHE A 3 -29.12 -80.01 -45.65
C PHE A 3 -29.78 -78.67 -45.31
N VAL A 4 -29.68 -78.26 -44.06
CA VAL A 4 -30.05 -76.91 -43.58
C VAL A 4 -28.81 -76.00 -43.65
N SER A 5 -28.91 -74.96 -44.46
CA SER A 5 -27.89 -73.91 -44.62
C SER A 5 -28.06 -72.89 -43.45
N LEU A 6 -27.03 -72.72 -42.58
CA LEU A 6 -26.96 -71.67 -41.58
C LEU A 6 -26.42 -70.37 -42.22
N GLY A 7 -27.30 -69.38 -42.34
CA GLY A 7 -26.90 -68.02 -42.74
C GLY A 7 -26.17 -67.32 -41.58
N ARG A 8 -24.94 -66.85 -41.83
CA ARG A 8 -24.20 -66.01 -40.90
C ARG A 8 -24.75 -64.57 -40.90
N VAL A 9 -25.34 -64.16 -39.81
CA VAL A 9 -25.68 -62.75 -39.53
C VAL A 9 -24.42 -62.04 -39.01
N VAL A 10 -23.90 -61.06 -39.75
CA VAL A 10 -22.81 -60.19 -39.36
C VAL A 10 -23.43 -58.95 -38.64
N PRO A 11 -23.15 -58.68 -37.36
CA PRO A 11 -23.65 -57.47 -36.75
C PRO A 11 -22.85 -56.27 -37.25
N ILE A 12 -23.54 -55.32 -37.88
CA ILE A 12 -22.97 -53.99 -38.16
C ILE A 12 -22.89 -53.21 -36.84
N ILE A 13 -21.68 -53.08 -36.32
CA ILE A 13 -21.42 -52.19 -35.16
C ILE A 13 -21.36 -50.77 -35.71
N LEU A 14 -22.42 -50.00 -35.45
CA LEU A 14 -22.45 -48.55 -35.72
C LEU A 14 -21.59 -47.87 -34.66
N VAL A 15 -20.34 -47.52 -34.99
CA VAL A 15 -19.47 -46.70 -34.15
C VAL A 15 -19.96 -45.23 -34.24
N ILE A 16 -20.77 -44.81 -33.29
CA ILE A 16 -21.10 -43.40 -33.10
C ILE A 16 -19.84 -42.72 -32.57
N VAL A 17 -19.05 -42.09 -33.42
CA VAL A 17 -18.00 -41.15 -33.02
C VAL A 17 -18.70 -39.91 -32.51
N ALA A 18 -18.92 -39.84 -31.21
CA ALA A 18 -19.30 -38.62 -30.54
C ALA A 18 -18.12 -37.62 -30.64
N SER A 19 -18.19 -36.75 -31.64
CA SER A 19 -17.30 -35.61 -31.75
C SER A 19 -17.57 -34.68 -30.57
N ASN A 20 -16.86 -34.89 -29.46
CA ASN A 20 -16.78 -33.90 -28.39
C ASN A 20 -16.04 -32.68 -28.97
N THR A 21 -16.74 -31.82 -29.69
CA THR A 21 -16.29 -30.45 -29.92
C THR A 21 -16.30 -29.76 -28.59
N ALA A 22 -15.18 -29.83 -27.85
CA ALA A 22 -14.95 -28.89 -26.77
C ALA A 22 -15.12 -27.51 -27.38
N ALA A 23 -16.23 -26.83 -27.08
CA ALA A 23 -16.46 -25.46 -27.50
C ALA A 23 -15.22 -24.65 -27.12
N SER A 24 -14.55 -24.05 -28.11
CA SER A 24 -13.34 -23.25 -27.82
C SER A 24 -13.76 -22.08 -26.95
N GLN A 25 -13.11 -21.94 -25.78
CA GLN A 25 -13.40 -20.86 -24.85
C GLN A 25 -13.35 -19.50 -25.55
N THR A 26 -14.36 -18.68 -25.30
CA THR A 26 -14.39 -17.28 -25.76
C THR A 26 -13.20 -16.49 -25.21
N PRO A 27 -12.79 -15.38 -25.83
CA PRO A 27 -11.76 -14.50 -25.30
C PRO A 27 -12.03 -14.05 -23.85
N ALA A 28 -13.28 -13.74 -23.51
CA ALA A 28 -13.72 -13.36 -22.17
C ALA A 28 -13.54 -14.50 -21.15
N GLU A 29 -13.93 -15.72 -21.50
CA GLU A 29 -13.73 -16.90 -20.65
C GLU A 29 -12.24 -17.22 -20.44
N ARG A 30 -11.42 -17.11 -21.51
CA ARG A 30 -9.96 -17.28 -21.40
C ARG A 30 -9.34 -16.24 -20.48
N LEU A 31 -9.78 -14.97 -20.55
CA LEU A 31 -9.32 -13.90 -19.69
C LEU A 31 -9.67 -14.17 -18.22
N ARG A 32 -10.90 -14.57 -17.94
CA ARG A 32 -11.37 -14.90 -16.58
C ARG A 32 -10.57 -16.07 -16.01
N THR A 33 -10.46 -17.18 -16.76
CA THR A 33 -9.66 -18.35 -16.36
C THR A 33 -8.21 -17.97 -16.06
N LEU A 34 -7.61 -17.08 -16.88
CA LEU A 34 -6.25 -16.62 -16.68
C LEU A 34 -6.09 -15.82 -15.37
N PHE A 35 -7.05 -14.94 -15.06
CA PHE A 35 -7.05 -14.17 -13.81
C PHE A 35 -7.23 -15.07 -12.59
N ASP A 36 -8.12 -16.06 -12.65
CA ASP A 36 -8.34 -17.01 -11.55
C ASP A 36 -7.07 -17.84 -11.28
N GLN A 37 -6.42 -18.34 -12.34
CA GLN A 37 -5.17 -19.08 -12.22
C GLN A 37 -4.04 -18.21 -11.66
N ARG A 38 -3.94 -16.94 -12.10
CA ARG A 38 -2.94 -16.01 -11.58
C ARG A 38 -3.20 -15.67 -10.11
N TRP A 39 -4.46 -15.48 -9.73
CA TRP A 39 -4.84 -15.22 -8.35
C TRP A 39 -4.48 -16.40 -7.44
N GLU A 40 -4.84 -17.61 -7.85
CA GLU A 40 -4.50 -18.83 -7.12
C GLU A 40 -2.98 -19.01 -6.99
N ASN A 41 -2.23 -18.72 -8.06
CA ASN A 41 -0.77 -18.70 -7.99
C ASN A 41 -0.24 -17.64 -6.99
N SER A 42 -0.84 -16.45 -6.97
CA SER A 42 -0.46 -15.38 -6.05
C SER A 42 -0.70 -15.77 -4.58
N LEU A 43 -1.82 -16.42 -4.27
CA LEU A 43 -2.12 -16.92 -2.92
C LEU A 43 -1.12 -18.00 -2.47
N ARG A 44 -0.72 -18.88 -3.38
CA ARG A 44 0.26 -19.94 -3.11
C ARG A 44 1.67 -19.39 -2.88
N GLU A 45 2.09 -18.42 -3.70
CA GLU A 45 3.40 -17.76 -3.58
C GLU A 45 3.46 -16.78 -2.39
N SER A 46 2.30 -16.29 -1.92
CA SER A 46 2.17 -15.32 -0.83
C SER A 46 1.22 -15.80 0.26
N PRO A 47 1.58 -16.82 1.07
CA PRO A 47 0.74 -17.37 2.13
C PRO A 47 0.22 -16.33 3.14
N LEU A 48 0.99 -15.28 3.40
CA LEU A 48 0.56 -14.18 4.28
C LEU A 48 -0.54 -13.33 3.64
N LEU A 49 -0.52 -13.14 2.32
CA LEU A 49 -1.63 -12.52 1.59
C LEU A 49 -2.88 -13.40 1.67
N ALA A 50 -2.74 -14.71 1.46
CA ALA A 50 -3.85 -15.64 1.56
C ALA A 50 -4.54 -15.55 2.94
N THR A 51 -3.76 -15.52 4.03
CA THR A 51 -4.27 -15.34 5.39
C THR A 51 -5.02 -14.01 5.54
N ASN A 52 -4.49 -12.91 5.01
CA ASN A 52 -5.14 -11.60 5.07
C ASN A 52 -6.47 -11.55 4.29
N MET A 53 -6.59 -12.38 3.25
CA MET A 53 -7.82 -12.52 2.45
C MET A 53 -8.82 -13.51 3.05
N GLY A 54 -8.49 -14.13 4.19
CA GLY A 54 -9.35 -15.16 4.83
C GLY A 54 -9.15 -16.58 4.28
N ASP A 55 -8.24 -16.77 3.32
CA ASP A 55 -7.90 -18.11 2.79
C ASP A 55 -6.92 -18.83 3.72
N ARG A 56 -7.41 -19.88 4.38
CA ARG A 56 -6.66 -20.62 5.40
C ARG A 56 -5.78 -21.74 4.87
N ARG A 57 -5.86 -22.09 3.59
CA ARG A 57 -5.16 -23.23 2.98
C ARG A 57 -3.64 -23.19 3.13
N PHE A 58 -3.07 -22.02 3.35
CA PHE A 58 -1.63 -21.79 3.42
C PHE A 58 -1.18 -21.23 4.79
N ASN A 59 -2.02 -21.35 5.83
CA ASN A 59 -1.71 -20.76 7.14
C ASN A 59 -0.54 -21.44 7.86
N ASP A 60 -0.11 -22.63 7.39
CA ASP A 60 0.99 -23.43 7.91
C ASP A 60 2.37 -22.98 7.43
N ARG A 61 2.46 -22.06 6.45
CA ARG A 61 3.72 -21.74 5.77
C ARG A 61 3.97 -20.24 5.59
N LEU A 62 5.26 -19.91 5.38
CA LEU A 62 5.74 -18.59 4.93
C LEU A 62 6.06 -18.63 3.44
N PRO A 63 6.15 -17.45 2.77
CA PRO A 63 6.62 -17.37 1.39
C PRO A 63 8.01 -18.00 1.24
N GLU A 64 8.26 -18.63 0.12
CA GLU A 64 9.62 -18.99 -0.25
C GLU A 64 10.36 -17.74 -0.74
N VAL A 65 11.56 -17.50 -0.20
CA VAL A 65 12.40 -16.34 -0.52
C VAL A 65 13.80 -16.83 -0.91
N GLY A 66 14.44 -16.10 -1.81
CA GLY A 66 15.78 -16.41 -2.32
C GLY A 66 15.83 -16.32 -3.85
N LEU A 67 17.03 -16.42 -4.42
CA LEU A 67 17.26 -16.25 -5.86
C LEU A 67 16.50 -17.26 -6.72
N ALA A 68 16.38 -18.50 -6.28
CA ALA A 68 15.61 -19.52 -7.00
C ALA A 68 14.11 -19.21 -7.02
N ALA A 69 13.55 -18.78 -5.89
CA ALA A 69 12.16 -18.38 -5.78
C ALA A 69 11.86 -17.15 -6.65
N GLU A 70 12.76 -16.17 -6.68
CA GLU A 70 12.60 -14.99 -7.54
C GLU A 70 12.61 -15.33 -9.02
N ARG A 71 13.50 -16.23 -9.47
CA ARG A 71 13.49 -16.72 -10.86
C ARG A 71 12.17 -17.38 -11.21
N ARG A 72 11.66 -18.29 -10.36
CA ARG A 72 10.37 -18.95 -10.60
C ARG A 72 9.22 -17.94 -10.72
N ARG A 73 9.17 -16.93 -9.86
CA ARG A 73 8.15 -15.88 -9.91
C ARG A 73 8.24 -15.05 -11.19
N THR A 74 9.46 -14.69 -11.59
CA THR A 74 9.72 -13.95 -12.82
C THR A 74 9.30 -14.74 -14.05
N ASP A 75 9.68 -16.03 -14.13
CA ASP A 75 9.30 -16.92 -15.25
C ASP A 75 7.80 -17.16 -15.29
N SER A 76 7.15 -17.38 -14.15
CA SER A 76 5.70 -17.48 -14.03
C SER A 76 5.00 -16.20 -14.53
N THR A 77 5.49 -15.03 -14.11
CA THR A 77 4.93 -13.73 -14.54
C THR A 77 5.09 -13.54 -16.05
N ARG A 78 6.23 -13.92 -16.62
CA ARG A 78 6.50 -13.87 -18.08
C ARG A 78 5.54 -14.79 -18.85
N ALA A 79 5.31 -16.01 -18.34
CA ALA A 79 4.36 -16.95 -18.93
C ALA A 79 2.91 -16.44 -18.87
N PHE A 80 2.48 -15.88 -17.73
CA PHE A 80 1.15 -15.27 -17.60
C PHE A 80 0.98 -14.07 -18.55
N LEU A 81 1.98 -13.20 -18.66
CA LEU A 81 1.97 -12.06 -19.58
C LEU A 81 1.85 -12.50 -21.05
N ALA A 82 2.59 -13.52 -21.46
CA ALA A 82 2.50 -14.06 -22.81
C ALA A 82 1.08 -14.60 -23.12
N ARG A 83 0.48 -15.33 -22.18
CA ARG A 83 -0.90 -15.83 -22.31
C ARG A 83 -1.93 -14.70 -22.35
N LEU A 84 -1.75 -13.66 -21.54
CA LEU A 84 -2.62 -12.48 -21.54
C LEU A 84 -2.60 -11.78 -22.90
N ARG A 85 -1.41 -11.58 -23.46
CA ARG A 85 -1.23 -10.94 -24.77
C ARG A 85 -1.82 -11.74 -25.93
N ALA A 86 -1.90 -13.06 -25.80
CA ALA A 86 -2.53 -13.92 -26.78
C ALA A 86 -4.08 -13.81 -26.80
N ILE A 87 -4.69 -13.06 -25.88
CA ILE A 87 -6.12 -12.73 -25.88
C ILE A 87 -6.30 -11.40 -26.61
N PRO A 88 -6.98 -11.36 -27.79
CA PRO A 88 -7.17 -10.13 -28.54
C PRO A 88 -7.97 -9.11 -27.73
N ARG A 89 -7.42 -7.90 -27.56
CA ARG A 89 -8.04 -6.83 -26.76
C ARG A 89 -9.39 -6.41 -27.32
N ASP A 90 -9.49 -6.28 -28.63
CA ASP A 90 -10.68 -5.77 -29.33
C ASP A 90 -11.88 -6.74 -29.31
N SER A 91 -11.65 -7.99 -28.88
CA SER A 91 -12.70 -8.98 -28.66
C SER A 91 -13.30 -8.96 -27.27
N LEU A 92 -12.87 -8.04 -26.43
CA LEU A 92 -13.29 -7.89 -25.04
C LEU A 92 -14.19 -6.66 -24.88
N THR A 93 -15.09 -6.71 -23.90
CA THR A 93 -15.86 -5.52 -23.48
C THR A 93 -14.92 -4.47 -22.89
N GLN A 94 -15.34 -3.21 -22.81
CA GLN A 94 -14.56 -2.12 -22.23
C GLN A 94 -14.10 -2.44 -20.80
N ALA A 95 -14.95 -3.00 -19.96
CA ALA A 95 -14.61 -3.38 -18.59
C ALA A 95 -13.53 -4.49 -18.55
N GLU A 96 -13.61 -5.47 -19.45
CA GLU A 96 -12.62 -6.53 -19.59
C GLU A 96 -11.29 -6.00 -20.15
N GLN A 97 -11.32 -5.07 -21.10
CA GLN A 97 -10.13 -4.37 -21.60
C GLN A 97 -9.40 -3.64 -20.49
N ILE A 98 -10.11 -2.90 -19.64
CA ILE A 98 -9.53 -2.22 -18.46
C ILE A 98 -8.86 -3.24 -17.52
N ASN A 99 -9.52 -4.33 -17.19
CA ASN A 99 -8.96 -5.38 -16.33
C ASN A 99 -7.71 -6.02 -16.94
N ARG A 100 -7.73 -6.29 -18.26
CA ARG A 100 -6.61 -6.82 -19.02
C ARG A 100 -5.42 -5.88 -19.02
N ASP A 101 -5.65 -4.60 -19.29
CA ASP A 101 -4.58 -3.59 -19.41
C ASP A 101 -3.93 -3.29 -18.04
N ILE A 102 -4.72 -3.25 -16.95
CA ILE A 102 -4.19 -3.15 -15.58
C ILE A 102 -3.32 -4.37 -15.25
N ALA A 103 -3.78 -5.57 -15.57
CA ALA A 103 -2.99 -6.79 -15.32
C ALA A 103 -1.71 -6.83 -16.17
N GLU A 104 -1.77 -6.42 -17.45
CA GLU A 104 -0.61 -6.32 -18.31
C GLU A 104 0.41 -5.32 -17.79
N ARG A 105 -0.04 -4.12 -17.39
CA ARG A 105 0.82 -3.10 -16.79
C ARG A 105 1.51 -3.63 -15.54
N ALA A 106 0.76 -4.19 -14.59
CA ALA A 106 1.33 -4.72 -13.35
C ALA A 106 2.39 -5.82 -13.59
N MET A 107 2.16 -6.70 -14.58
CA MET A 107 3.14 -7.73 -14.93
C MET A 107 4.38 -7.15 -15.59
N LYS A 108 4.24 -6.18 -16.51
CA LYS A 108 5.38 -5.49 -17.13
C LYS A 108 6.24 -4.78 -16.09
N GLU A 109 5.61 -4.01 -15.19
CA GLU A 109 6.33 -3.28 -14.14
C GLU A 109 7.06 -4.23 -13.18
N SER A 110 6.45 -5.37 -12.83
CA SER A 110 7.07 -6.40 -12.00
C SER A 110 8.29 -7.03 -12.69
N LEU A 111 8.20 -7.33 -13.98
CA LEU A 111 9.32 -7.87 -14.75
C LEU A 111 10.46 -6.85 -14.89
N GLU A 112 10.15 -5.61 -15.25
CA GLU A 112 11.14 -4.52 -15.36
C GLU A 112 11.86 -4.28 -14.02
N PHE A 113 11.11 -4.25 -12.90
CA PHE A 113 11.67 -4.12 -11.56
C PHE A 113 12.62 -5.28 -11.21
N SER A 114 12.23 -6.51 -11.57
CA SER A 114 13.08 -7.70 -11.35
C SER A 114 14.33 -7.66 -12.23
N GLU A 115 14.21 -7.31 -13.50
CA GLU A 115 15.34 -7.18 -14.45
C GLU A 115 16.35 -6.11 -14.02
N LEU A 116 15.86 -5.02 -13.42
CA LEU A 116 16.68 -3.95 -12.85
C LEU A 116 17.25 -4.29 -11.47
N GLY A 117 16.97 -5.47 -10.93
CA GLY A 117 17.52 -5.96 -9.65
C GLY A 117 16.87 -5.35 -8.41
N GLY A 118 15.68 -4.75 -8.52
CA GLY A 118 15.01 -4.12 -7.38
C GLY A 118 14.70 -5.06 -6.22
N PHE A 119 14.47 -6.35 -6.50
CA PHE A 119 14.26 -7.39 -5.49
C PHE A 119 15.48 -7.67 -4.58
N LEU A 120 16.65 -7.18 -4.95
CA LEU A 120 17.89 -7.32 -4.16
C LEU A 120 17.95 -6.32 -2.98
N ILE A 121 17.03 -5.36 -2.94
CA ILE A 121 16.86 -4.40 -1.84
C ILE A 121 15.48 -4.65 -1.20
N PRO A 122 15.29 -5.76 -0.46
CA PRO A 122 13.98 -6.20 0.00
C PRO A 122 13.50 -5.54 1.29
N ILE A 123 14.26 -4.64 1.85
CA ILE A 123 13.94 -3.89 3.07
C ILE A 123 14.14 -2.39 2.87
N THR A 124 13.50 -1.60 3.71
CA THR A 124 13.83 -0.18 3.94
C THR A 124 14.31 0.01 5.38
N ASN A 125 14.54 1.25 5.80
CA ASN A 125 14.86 1.57 7.19
C ASN A 125 13.71 1.29 8.17
N ARG A 126 12.47 1.08 7.67
CA ARG A 126 11.25 0.92 8.48
C ARG A 126 10.41 -0.28 8.10
N GLU A 127 10.53 -0.76 6.88
CA GLU A 127 9.66 -1.80 6.33
C GLU A 127 10.48 -2.98 5.83
N GLY A 128 9.90 -4.16 5.99
CA GLY A 128 10.47 -5.41 5.55
C GLY A 128 9.97 -6.58 6.38
N PHE A 129 10.49 -7.75 6.09
CA PHE A 129 10.11 -8.96 6.81
C PHE A 129 10.39 -8.85 8.33
N HIS A 130 11.47 -8.15 8.71
CA HIS A 130 11.93 -7.99 10.09
C HIS A 130 10.99 -7.15 10.95
N THR A 131 10.26 -6.20 10.36
CA THR A 131 9.27 -5.37 11.07
C THR A 131 7.85 -5.91 10.94
N GLY A 132 7.51 -6.58 9.84
CA GLY A 132 6.18 -7.12 9.60
C GLY A 132 5.91 -8.46 10.31
N PHE A 133 6.93 -9.27 10.53
CA PHE A 133 6.77 -10.60 11.13
C PHE A 133 6.36 -10.57 12.62
N PRO A 134 6.82 -9.65 13.46
CA PRO A 134 6.38 -9.55 14.86
C PRO A 134 4.88 -9.34 15.03
N GLU A 135 4.20 -8.78 14.02
CA GLU A 135 2.75 -8.56 14.02
C GLU A 135 1.94 -9.77 13.54
N LEU A 136 2.60 -10.88 13.20
CA LEU A 136 1.95 -12.08 12.65
C LEU A 136 0.79 -12.58 13.53
N HIS A 137 0.93 -12.51 14.86
CA HIS A 137 -0.10 -12.91 15.82
C HIS A 137 -1.40 -12.11 15.71
N GLN A 138 -1.35 -10.86 15.22
CA GLN A 138 -2.53 -10.00 15.06
C GLN A 138 -3.31 -10.31 13.77
N ARG A 139 -2.65 -10.94 12.80
CA ARG A 139 -3.19 -11.21 11.46
C ARG A 139 -3.57 -12.68 11.26
N THR A 140 -3.07 -13.56 12.11
CA THR A 140 -3.33 -15.01 12.02
C THR A 140 -4.58 -15.38 12.82
N PRO A 141 -5.51 -16.20 12.31
CA PRO A 141 -6.57 -16.81 13.11
C PRO A 141 -5.96 -17.68 14.21
N LEU A 142 -6.47 -17.55 15.45
CA LEU A 142 -5.95 -18.27 16.63
C LEU A 142 -7.14 -18.73 17.49
N ARG A 143 -8.01 -19.55 16.90
CA ARG A 143 -9.26 -20.02 17.54
C ARG A 143 -9.32 -21.51 17.79
N THR A 144 -8.54 -22.31 17.06
CA THR A 144 -8.57 -23.78 17.11
C THR A 144 -7.16 -24.34 17.35
N THR A 145 -7.08 -25.60 17.80
CA THR A 145 -5.80 -26.33 17.91
C THR A 145 -5.00 -26.29 16.59
N GLU A 146 -5.68 -26.41 15.45
CA GLU A 146 -5.05 -26.35 14.13
C GLU A 146 -4.49 -24.97 13.82
N ASP A 147 -5.20 -23.87 14.16
CA ASP A 147 -4.69 -22.51 14.00
C ASP A 147 -3.35 -22.32 14.76
N TYR A 148 -3.26 -22.86 15.99
CA TYR A 148 -2.04 -22.80 16.79
C TYR A 148 -0.91 -23.66 16.21
N ARG A 149 -1.21 -24.82 15.63
CA ARG A 149 -0.20 -25.63 14.92
C ARG A 149 0.33 -24.90 13.71
N ASN A 150 -0.56 -24.31 12.90
CA ASN A 150 -0.20 -23.52 11.73
C ASN A 150 0.66 -22.29 12.11
N TYR A 151 0.26 -21.57 13.16
CA TYR A 151 1.03 -20.46 13.69
C TYR A 151 2.43 -20.89 14.12
N THR A 152 2.53 -21.99 14.88
CA THR A 152 3.79 -22.57 15.33
C THR A 152 4.69 -23.00 14.15
N ALA A 153 4.11 -23.56 13.09
CA ALA A 153 4.85 -23.91 11.87
C ALA A 153 5.48 -22.67 11.20
N ARG A 154 4.74 -21.54 11.13
CA ARG A 154 5.29 -20.26 10.63
C ARG A 154 6.41 -19.73 11.51
N LEU A 155 6.28 -19.80 12.84
CA LEU A 155 7.33 -19.38 13.76
C LEU A 155 8.59 -20.21 13.55
N ALA A 156 8.47 -21.51 13.44
CA ALA A 156 9.61 -22.44 13.20
C ALA A 156 10.28 -22.19 11.83
N ALA A 157 9.50 -21.81 10.81
CA ALA A 157 9.99 -21.52 9.46
C ALA A 157 10.74 -20.18 9.35
N PHE A 158 10.65 -19.28 10.34
CA PHE A 158 11.14 -17.92 10.23
C PHE A 158 12.66 -17.83 9.96
N ARG A 159 13.48 -18.69 10.59
CA ARG A 159 14.94 -18.69 10.35
C ARG A 159 15.27 -18.98 8.88
N ARG A 160 14.58 -19.94 8.24
CA ARG A 160 14.75 -20.23 6.81
C ARG A 160 14.26 -19.07 5.93
N TYR A 161 13.16 -18.45 6.32
CA TYR A 161 12.61 -17.27 5.66
C TYR A 161 13.60 -16.10 5.66
N THR A 162 14.21 -15.83 6.81
CA THR A 162 15.27 -14.84 6.99
C THR A 162 16.51 -15.16 6.15
N ALA A 163 16.94 -16.43 6.13
CA ALA A 163 18.08 -16.86 5.32
C ALA A 163 17.89 -16.56 3.82
N GLY A 164 16.67 -16.70 3.31
CA GLY A 164 16.35 -16.33 1.92
C GLY A 164 16.52 -14.84 1.64
N TYR A 165 16.12 -13.97 2.56
CA TYR A 165 16.36 -12.52 2.43
C TYR A 165 17.85 -12.18 2.52
N ILE A 166 18.58 -12.82 3.41
CA ILE A 166 20.05 -12.66 3.50
C ILE A 166 20.71 -13.07 2.18
N GLU A 167 20.27 -14.16 1.53
CA GLU A 167 20.75 -14.57 0.21
C GLU A 167 20.54 -13.45 -0.84
N LEU A 168 19.34 -12.88 -0.92
CA LEU A 168 19.03 -11.77 -1.84
C LEU A 168 19.91 -10.55 -1.58
N MET A 169 20.06 -10.17 -0.31
CA MET A 169 20.84 -9.00 0.09
C MET A 169 22.34 -9.19 -0.13
N ARG A 170 22.88 -10.40 0.04
CA ARG A 170 24.28 -10.75 -0.32
C ARG A 170 24.52 -10.62 -1.82
N GLU A 171 23.59 -11.10 -2.64
CA GLU A 171 23.66 -10.90 -4.08
C GLU A 171 23.55 -9.40 -4.42
N GLY A 172 22.77 -8.64 -3.66
CA GLY A 172 22.71 -7.19 -3.74
C GLY A 172 24.08 -6.55 -3.48
N LEU A 173 24.78 -6.94 -2.40
CA LEU A 173 26.15 -6.50 -2.11
C LEU A 173 27.08 -6.79 -3.29
N ARG A 174 27.05 -8.03 -3.80
CA ARG A 174 27.89 -8.45 -4.92
C ARG A 174 27.66 -7.64 -6.19
N LYS A 175 26.42 -7.19 -6.41
CA LYS A 175 26.02 -6.42 -7.59
C LYS A 175 26.02 -4.90 -7.37
N GLY A 176 26.31 -4.41 -6.17
CA GLY A 176 26.19 -2.98 -5.83
C GLY A 176 24.74 -2.47 -5.70
N MET A 177 23.76 -3.39 -5.61
CA MET A 177 22.35 -3.09 -5.38
C MET A 177 22.06 -3.13 -3.89
N THR A 178 22.32 -2.01 -3.19
CA THR A 178 22.18 -1.91 -1.73
C THR A 178 21.43 -0.64 -1.32
N LEU A 179 20.88 -0.66 -0.09
CA LEU A 179 20.49 0.60 0.55
C LEU A 179 21.71 1.51 0.76
N PRO A 180 21.52 2.84 0.83
CA PRO A 180 22.53 3.71 1.38
C PRO A 180 22.81 3.41 2.85
N SER A 181 24.07 3.49 3.28
CA SER A 181 24.45 3.19 4.67
C SER A 181 23.68 4.01 5.71
N VAL A 182 23.36 5.26 5.41
CA VAL A 182 22.56 6.14 6.29
C VAL A 182 21.13 5.60 6.53
N SER A 183 20.57 4.84 5.59
CA SER A 183 19.26 4.21 5.75
C SER A 183 19.28 3.00 6.70
N LEU A 184 20.46 2.59 7.16
CA LEU A 184 20.61 1.49 8.12
C LEU A 184 20.77 2.00 9.56
N ASP A 185 20.80 3.31 9.76
CA ASP A 185 20.97 3.89 11.09
C ASP A 185 19.77 3.54 11.97
N GLY A 186 20.04 2.85 13.08
CA GLY A 186 19.03 2.39 14.02
C GLY A 186 18.22 1.17 13.58
N ILE A 187 18.58 0.47 12.51
CA ILE A 187 17.89 -0.75 12.07
C ILE A 187 17.96 -1.86 13.12
N GLU A 188 19.04 -1.89 13.90
CA GLU A 188 19.24 -2.85 14.98
C GLU A 188 18.11 -2.81 16.01
N GLU A 189 17.55 -1.64 16.26
CA GLU A 189 16.46 -1.46 17.22
C GLU A 189 15.13 -2.09 16.75
N THR A 190 15.02 -2.41 15.45
CA THR A 190 13.90 -3.19 14.91
C THR A 190 14.16 -4.70 14.93
N ILE A 191 15.34 -5.12 15.30
CA ILE A 191 15.79 -6.52 15.27
C ILE A 191 16.02 -7.05 16.70
N THR A 192 16.79 -6.33 17.52
CA THR A 192 17.26 -6.78 18.84
C THR A 192 16.13 -7.12 19.83
N PRO A 193 14.96 -6.42 19.85
CA PRO A 193 13.88 -6.77 20.76
C PRO A 193 13.29 -8.17 20.53
N HIS A 194 13.57 -8.78 19.38
CA HIS A 194 13.07 -10.11 19.03
C HIS A 194 14.08 -11.23 19.31
N ILE A 195 15.30 -10.88 19.73
CA ILE A 195 16.35 -11.82 20.15
C ILE A 195 16.21 -12.05 21.66
N VAL A 196 15.27 -12.92 22.03
CA VAL A 196 14.94 -13.20 23.42
C VAL A 196 15.57 -14.52 23.88
N THR A 197 16.12 -14.56 25.09
CA THR A 197 16.60 -15.80 25.75
C THR A 197 15.46 -16.59 26.36
N ASP A 198 14.46 -15.89 26.93
CA ASP A 198 13.21 -16.48 27.40
C ASP A 198 12.12 -16.27 26.33
N PRO A 199 11.65 -17.35 25.65
CA PRO A 199 10.65 -17.23 24.59
C PRO A 199 9.31 -16.64 25.07
N THR A 200 9.02 -16.66 26.38
CA THR A 200 7.81 -16.05 26.95
C THR A 200 7.82 -14.51 26.94
N LYS A 201 8.99 -13.90 26.71
CA LYS A 201 9.16 -12.45 26.55
C LYS A 201 8.96 -11.98 25.12
N SER A 202 8.87 -12.91 24.16
CA SER A 202 8.60 -12.54 22.77
C SER A 202 7.16 -12.02 22.59
N LEU A 203 6.98 -11.00 21.74
CA LEU A 203 5.64 -10.55 21.32
C LEU A 203 4.83 -11.70 20.69
N LEU A 204 5.51 -12.60 20.00
CA LEU A 204 4.89 -13.77 19.33
C LEU A 204 4.46 -14.86 20.31
N TRP A 205 4.81 -14.74 21.60
CA TRP A 205 4.33 -15.60 22.67
C TRP A 205 2.90 -15.27 23.13
N LYS A 206 2.42 -14.04 22.92
CA LYS A 206 1.10 -13.59 23.42
C LYS A 206 -0.03 -14.60 23.23
N PRO A 207 -0.19 -15.26 22.06
CA PRO A 207 -1.26 -16.24 21.87
C PRO A 207 -1.16 -17.49 22.76
N PHE A 208 0.05 -17.86 23.17
CA PHE A 208 0.30 -19.02 24.03
C PHE A 208 0.20 -18.70 25.52
N ALA A 209 0.21 -17.43 25.89
CA ALA A 209 0.04 -16.99 27.27
C ALA A 209 -1.42 -17.19 27.75
N GLU A 210 -2.38 -17.00 26.83
CA GLU A 210 -3.79 -17.15 27.11
C GLU A 210 -4.51 -17.79 25.91
N PHE A 211 -4.95 -19.04 26.07
CA PHE A 211 -5.68 -19.76 25.03
C PHE A 211 -7.19 -19.46 25.10
N PRO A 212 -7.85 -19.25 23.96
CA PRO A 212 -9.30 -19.12 23.95
C PRO A 212 -9.99 -20.43 24.41
N ALA A 213 -11.21 -20.33 24.93
CA ALA A 213 -11.97 -21.47 25.40
C ALA A 213 -12.20 -22.55 24.32
N THR A 214 -12.17 -22.16 23.07
CA THR A 214 -12.31 -23.04 21.89
C THR A 214 -11.12 -23.98 21.66
N VAL A 215 -9.97 -23.74 22.32
CA VAL A 215 -8.81 -24.66 22.30
C VAL A 215 -8.93 -25.61 23.49
N PRO A 216 -9.02 -26.95 23.28
CA PRO A 216 -9.13 -27.94 24.34
C PRO A 216 -8.01 -27.82 25.37
N ALA A 217 -8.33 -27.93 26.65
CA ALA A 217 -7.34 -27.83 27.73
C ALA A 217 -6.22 -28.87 27.60
N ALA A 218 -6.55 -30.08 27.12
CA ALA A 218 -5.60 -31.16 26.91
C ALA A 218 -4.48 -30.80 25.87
N ASP A 219 -4.76 -29.93 24.90
CA ASP A 219 -3.82 -29.58 23.85
C ASP A 219 -2.89 -28.43 24.27
N ARG A 220 -3.31 -27.59 25.21
CA ARG A 220 -2.63 -26.31 25.52
C ARG A 220 -1.18 -26.45 25.95
N ALA A 221 -0.89 -27.46 26.79
CA ALA A 221 0.50 -27.66 27.25
C ALA A 221 1.45 -28.05 26.10
N ALA A 222 1.01 -28.92 25.20
CA ALA A 222 1.79 -29.34 24.04
C ALA A 222 1.97 -28.18 23.04
N LEU A 223 0.92 -27.40 22.77
CA LEU A 223 0.98 -26.21 21.91
C LEU A 223 1.95 -25.14 22.49
N ALA A 224 1.87 -24.89 23.80
CA ALA A 224 2.77 -23.95 24.46
C ALA A 224 4.24 -24.42 24.41
N ALA A 225 4.52 -25.71 24.58
CA ALA A 225 5.86 -26.26 24.46
C ALA A 225 6.39 -26.13 23.03
N ALA A 226 5.58 -26.46 22.03
CA ALA A 226 5.92 -26.28 20.61
C ALA A 226 6.14 -24.80 20.26
N GLY A 227 5.32 -23.89 20.79
CA GLY A 227 5.47 -22.44 20.63
C GLY A 227 6.80 -21.93 21.18
N ARG A 228 7.20 -22.36 22.39
CA ARG A 228 8.54 -22.02 22.96
C ARG A 228 9.66 -22.48 22.07
N ALA A 229 9.65 -23.73 21.64
CA ALA A 229 10.66 -24.28 20.76
C ALA A 229 10.76 -23.50 19.43
N ALA A 230 9.63 -23.20 18.80
CA ALA A 230 9.56 -22.47 17.54
C ALA A 230 10.05 -21.00 17.69
N ILE A 231 9.74 -20.32 18.78
CA ILE A 231 10.25 -18.97 19.06
C ILE A 231 11.77 -19.01 19.25
N THR A 232 12.30 -19.97 20.03
CA THR A 232 13.74 -20.07 20.30
C THR A 232 14.52 -20.40 19.02
N SER A 233 14.17 -21.51 18.33
CA SER A 233 14.96 -22.04 17.22
C SER A 233 14.65 -21.37 15.87
N GLY A 234 13.44 -20.85 15.71
CA GLY A 234 12.99 -20.18 14.50
C GLY A 234 13.16 -18.67 14.60
N VAL A 235 12.43 -18.04 15.53
CA VAL A 235 12.32 -16.57 15.59
C VAL A 235 13.60 -15.93 16.12
N ALA A 236 13.98 -16.22 17.37
CA ALA A 236 15.14 -15.59 17.99
C ALA A 236 16.43 -15.90 17.23
N ALA A 237 16.61 -17.15 16.79
CA ALA A 237 17.74 -17.54 15.97
C ALA A 237 17.76 -16.83 14.59
N GLY A 238 16.60 -16.69 13.95
CA GLY A 238 16.50 -15.98 12.67
C GLY A 238 16.84 -14.49 12.79
N TYR A 239 16.37 -13.82 13.84
CA TYR A 239 16.75 -12.42 14.10
C TYR A 239 18.22 -12.28 14.47
N GLN A 240 18.79 -13.23 15.21
CA GLN A 240 20.23 -13.24 15.52
C GLN A 240 21.08 -13.38 14.26
N ASP A 241 20.70 -14.29 13.34
CA ASP A 241 21.37 -14.45 12.04
C ASP A 241 21.28 -13.15 11.22
N PHE A 242 20.12 -12.51 11.22
CA PHE A 242 19.92 -11.25 10.49
C PHE A 242 20.72 -10.09 11.08
N LEU A 243 20.73 -9.92 12.39
CA LEU A 243 21.56 -8.92 13.08
C LEU A 243 23.04 -9.08 12.72
N SER A 244 23.54 -10.31 12.87
CA SER A 244 24.94 -10.62 12.53
C SER A 244 25.27 -10.29 11.06
N PHE A 245 24.35 -10.58 10.13
CA PHE A 245 24.52 -10.24 8.72
C PHE A 245 24.51 -8.71 8.49
N ILE A 246 23.59 -7.99 9.11
CA ILE A 246 23.52 -6.52 9.00
C ILE A 246 24.82 -5.88 9.49
N GLU A 247 25.29 -6.27 10.68
CA GLU A 247 26.47 -5.67 11.32
C GLU A 247 27.78 -6.01 10.60
N LYS A 248 27.95 -7.29 10.22
CA LYS A 248 29.24 -7.80 9.75
C LYS A 248 29.42 -7.74 8.23
N GLU A 249 28.33 -7.79 7.47
CA GLU A 249 28.39 -7.89 6.01
C GLU A 249 27.68 -6.70 5.33
N TYR A 250 26.40 -6.48 5.63
CA TYR A 250 25.58 -5.57 4.84
C TYR A 250 25.92 -4.10 5.07
N ARG A 251 26.00 -3.67 6.33
CA ARG A 251 26.35 -2.27 6.67
C ARG A 251 27.75 -1.88 6.17
N PRO A 252 28.82 -2.69 6.37
CA PRO A 252 30.14 -2.36 5.84
C PRO A 252 30.18 -2.28 4.31
N GLY A 253 29.39 -3.12 3.62
CA GLY A 253 29.32 -3.17 2.16
C GLY A 253 28.25 -2.25 1.54
N ALA A 254 27.45 -1.58 2.34
CA ALA A 254 26.39 -0.68 1.85
C ALA A 254 26.98 0.56 1.19
N ARG A 255 26.33 1.01 0.11
CA ARG A 255 26.75 2.23 -0.62
C ARG A 255 26.66 3.46 0.28
N LYS A 256 27.53 4.43 0.07
CA LYS A 256 27.53 5.72 0.76
C LYS A 256 26.76 6.80 0.00
N THR A 257 26.51 6.58 -1.27
CA THR A 257 25.76 7.51 -2.14
C THR A 257 24.27 7.36 -1.93
N LEU A 258 23.50 8.46 -1.99
CA LEU A 258 22.06 8.46 -1.74
C LEU A 258 21.23 8.17 -3.00
N GLY A 259 21.60 8.80 -4.12
CA GLY A 259 20.80 8.79 -5.34
C GLY A 259 20.58 7.40 -5.93
N ALA A 260 19.34 7.06 -6.26
CA ALA A 260 19.00 5.82 -6.95
C ALA A 260 19.62 5.74 -8.36
N THR A 261 19.84 6.88 -9.01
CA THR A 261 20.52 6.94 -10.32
C THR A 261 22.00 6.54 -10.27
N LEU A 262 22.57 6.41 -9.08
CA LEU A 262 23.95 5.95 -8.86
C LEU A 262 24.05 4.43 -8.63
N LEU A 263 22.93 3.71 -8.60
CA LEU A 263 22.89 2.24 -8.62
C LEU A 263 23.31 1.71 -10.00
N PRO A 264 23.71 0.43 -10.11
CA PRO A 264 23.85 -0.23 -11.41
C PRO A 264 22.54 -0.10 -12.21
N ASN A 265 22.63 0.36 -13.46
CA ASN A 265 21.48 0.76 -14.27
C ASN A 265 20.56 1.79 -13.59
N GLY A 266 21.08 2.58 -12.66
CA GLY A 266 20.32 3.41 -11.74
C GLY A 266 19.44 4.46 -12.41
N LYS A 267 19.82 5.01 -13.58
CA LYS A 267 18.96 5.92 -14.35
C LYS A 267 17.69 5.20 -14.83
N ALA A 268 17.82 3.99 -15.37
CA ALA A 268 16.69 3.18 -15.81
C ALA A 268 15.85 2.73 -14.60
N PHE A 269 16.51 2.31 -13.52
CA PHE A 269 15.85 1.93 -12.27
C PHE A 269 14.99 3.07 -11.72
N TYR A 270 15.53 4.26 -11.55
CA TYR A 270 14.77 5.38 -11.00
C TYR A 270 13.66 5.85 -11.96
N ALA A 271 13.90 5.86 -13.27
CA ALA A 271 12.86 6.16 -14.25
C ALA A 271 11.70 5.15 -14.19
N GLN A 272 11.99 3.86 -14.03
CA GLN A 272 10.97 2.82 -13.80
C GLN A 272 10.18 3.09 -12.51
N ARG A 273 10.87 3.44 -11.40
CA ARG A 273 10.18 3.79 -10.13
C ARG A 273 9.23 4.98 -10.31
N VAL A 274 9.68 6.03 -11.02
CA VAL A 274 8.84 7.22 -11.30
C VAL A 274 7.58 6.81 -12.08
N ARG A 275 7.71 6.08 -13.19
CA ARG A 275 6.55 5.62 -13.99
C ARG A 275 5.63 4.70 -13.20
N SER A 276 6.18 3.77 -12.45
CA SER A 276 5.39 2.80 -11.66
C SER A 276 4.59 3.49 -10.55
N TYR A 277 5.21 4.41 -9.80
CA TYR A 277 4.53 5.10 -8.71
C TYR A 277 3.58 6.19 -9.17
N THR A 278 3.85 6.86 -10.26
CA THR A 278 2.91 7.86 -10.83
C THR A 278 1.84 7.22 -11.70
N THR A 279 2.09 6.01 -12.22
CA THR A 279 1.29 5.35 -13.26
C THR A 279 1.12 6.15 -14.54
N LEU A 280 2.02 7.10 -14.79
CA LEU A 280 2.10 7.93 -15.99
C LEU A 280 3.33 7.50 -16.82
N ASP A 281 3.11 7.13 -18.07
CA ASP A 281 4.17 6.57 -18.92
C ASP A 281 5.17 7.63 -19.41
N ASP A 282 4.75 8.89 -19.47
CA ASP A 282 5.52 10.06 -19.84
C ASP A 282 6.19 10.79 -18.67
N ALA A 283 5.93 10.34 -17.42
CA ALA A 283 6.53 10.94 -16.24
C ALA A 283 8.05 10.72 -16.21
N THR A 284 8.78 11.82 -16.08
CA THR A 284 10.25 11.82 -15.92
C THR A 284 10.64 12.44 -14.59
N PRO A 285 11.82 12.13 -14.03
CA PRO A 285 12.32 12.80 -12.83
C PRO A 285 12.31 14.33 -12.96
N GLU A 286 12.64 14.86 -14.14
CA GLU A 286 12.66 16.31 -14.39
C GLU A 286 11.24 16.91 -14.40
N SER A 287 10.30 16.30 -15.13
CA SER A 287 8.91 16.80 -15.18
C SER A 287 8.25 16.80 -13.80
N VAL A 288 8.51 15.75 -12.98
CA VAL A 288 8.04 15.66 -11.60
C VAL A 288 8.67 16.75 -10.72
N HIS A 289 9.98 16.96 -10.83
CA HIS A 289 10.69 18.01 -10.09
C HIS A 289 10.12 19.40 -10.36
N GLN A 290 9.99 19.76 -11.63
CA GLN A 290 9.43 21.07 -12.04
C GLN A 290 7.99 21.25 -11.59
N THR A 291 7.19 20.18 -11.64
CA THR A 291 5.83 20.19 -11.10
C THR A 291 5.83 20.45 -9.60
N GLY A 292 6.74 19.79 -8.86
CA GLY A 292 6.91 20.02 -7.43
C GLY A 292 7.25 21.47 -7.09
N LEU A 293 8.17 22.10 -7.82
CA LEU A 293 8.54 23.50 -7.61
C LEU A 293 7.35 24.44 -7.82
N ARG A 294 6.56 24.23 -8.88
CA ARG A 294 5.33 25.03 -9.13
C ARG A 294 4.30 24.88 -8.03
N GLU A 295 4.05 23.63 -7.57
CA GLU A 295 3.10 23.37 -6.50
C GLU A 295 3.53 23.95 -5.15
N VAL A 296 4.82 23.85 -4.82
CA VAL A 296 5.38 24.50 -3.60
C VAL A 296 5.16 26.01 -3.66
N ALA A 297 5.41 26.65 -4.80
CA ALA A 297 5.19 28.10 -4.96
C ALA A 297 3.69 28.46 -4.79
N ARG A 298 2.79 27.68 -5.41
CA ARG A 298 1.32 27.89 -5.32
C ARG A 298 0.83 27.77 -3.88
N ILE A 299 1.24 26.70 -3.17
CA ILE A 299 0.79 26.44 -1.79
C ILE A 299 1.38 27.48 -0.84
N ARG A 300 2.62 27.91 -1.07
CA ARG A 300 3.26 28.98 -0.30
C ARG A 300 2.42 30.27 -0.33
N ALA A 301 1.96 30.67 -1.50
CA ALA A 301 1.08 31.84 -1.64
C ALA A 301 -0.25 31.65 -0.90
N ALA A 302 -0.83 30.45 -0.91
CA ALA A 302 -2.05 30.14 -0.14
C ALA A 302 -1.81 30.20 1.37
N MET A 303 -0.69 29.65 1.87
CA MET A 303 -0.30 29.72 3.28
C MET A 303 -0.13 31.18 3.74
N ASP A 304 0.53 32.01 2.95
CA ASP A 304 0.71 33.44 3.27
C ASP A 304 -0.64 34.18 3.31
N SER A 305 -1.62 33.77 2.51
CA SER A 305 -2.99 34.30 2.59
C SER A 305 -3.69 33.91 3.89
N VAL A 306 -3.58 32.64 4.29
CA VAL A 306 -4.19 32.15 5.54
C VAL A 306 -3.55 32.81 6.76
N MET A 307 -2.24 33.03 6.77
CA MET A 307 -1.55 33.79 7.83
C MET A 307 -2.16 35.19 8.02
N ARG A 308 -2.39 35.90 6.92
CA ARG A 308 -3.04 37.23 6.98
C ARG A 308 -4.47 37.14 7.54
N THR A 309 -5.23 36.11 7.17
CA THR A 309 -6.56 35.85 7.73
C THR A 309 -6.51 35.58 9.22
N ALA A 310 -5.45 34.92 9.71
CA ALA A 310 -5.20 34.71 11.14
C ALA A 310 -4.76 35.99 11.91
N GLY A 311 -4.61 37.12 11.22
CA GLY A 311 -4.14 38.38 11.81
C GLY A 311 -2.63 38.39 12.12
N TRP A 312 -1.84 37.47 11.54
CA TRP A 312 -0.41 37.40 11.77
C TRP A 312 0.36 38.46 10.95
N THR A 313 1.16 39.26 11.64
CA THR A 313 1.92 40.36 11.02
C THR A 313 3.38 40.00 10.74
N GLY A 314 3.88 38.88 11.27
CA GLY A 314 5.21 38.37 11.04
C GLY A 314 5.36 37.59 9.71
N ASP A 315 6.56 37.08 9.46
CA ASP A 315 6.84 36.20 8.34
C ASP A 315 6.32 34.77 8.57
N ARG A 316 6.35 33.92 7.52
CA ARG A 316 5.92 32.52 7.61
C ARG A 316 6.77 31.71 8.58
N LYS A 317 8.08 31.98 8.70
CA LYS A 317 8.97 31.27 9.59
C LYS A 317 8.55 31.49 11.06
N SER A 318 8.27 32.74 11.43
CA SER A 318 7.79 33.09 12.77
C SER A 318 6.40 32.53 13.05
N PHE A 319 5.51 32.46 12.06
CA PHE A 319 4.20 31.82 12.20
C PHE A 319 4.31 30.30 12.42
N ILE A 320 5.14 29.62 11.64
CA ILE A 320 5.42 28.19 11.83
C ILE A 320 6.02 27.92 13.22
N GLN A 321 6.95 28.78 13.68
CA GLN A 321 7.51 28.66 15.02
C GLN A 321 6.43 28.84 16.11
N PHE A 322 5.55 29.81 15.95
CA PHE A 322 4.41 30.00 16.84
C PHE A 322 3.52 28.75 16.88
N LEU A 323 3.14 28.18 15.73
CA LEU A 323 2.35 26.95 15.66
C LEU A 323 3.01 25.76 16.36
N ARG A 324 4.35 25.65 16.26
CA ARG A 324 5.12 24.55 16.86
C ARG A 324 5.28 24.67 18.38
N THR A 325 5.13 25.87 18.96
CA THR A 325 5.48 26.12 20.36
C THR A 325 4.32 26.56 21.25
N ASP A 326 3.22 27.05 20.69
CA ASP A 326 2.08 27.48 21.51
C ASP A 326 1.31 26.23 22.02
N PRO A 327 1.20 26.05 23.35
CA PRO A 327 0.61 24.85 23.95
C PRO A 327 -0.87 24.67 23.65
N ARG A 328 -1.59 25.71 23.21
CA ARG A 328 -3.01 25.61 22.81
C ARG A 328 -3.25 24.65 21.63
N PHE A 329 -2.22 24.39 20.83
CA PHE A 329 -2.30 23.52 19.68
C PHE A 329 -2.01 22.05 19.96
N TYR A 330 -1.81 21.67 21.23
CA TYR A 330 -1.42 20.31 21.58
C TYR A 330 -2.36 19.72 22.62
N ALA A 331 -2.67 18.43 22.46
CA ALA A 331 -3.43 17.68 23.44
C ALA A 331 -2.60 17.48 24.71
N LYS A 332 -3.27 17.53 25.88
CA LYS A 332 -2.64 17.32 27.18
C LYS A 332 -2.52 15.84 27.54
N THR A 333 -3.38 14.99 26.95
CA THR A 333 -3.39 13.56 27.20
C THR A 333 -3.60 12.78 25.90
N PRO A 334 -3.14 11.50 25.82
CA PRO A 334 -3.45 10.62 24.70
C PRO A 334 -4.96 10.49 24.45
N LEU A 335 -5.76 10.43 25.51
CA LEU A 335 -7.22 10.33 25.39
C LEU A 335 -7.82 11.56 24.72
N GLU A 336 -7.40 12.76 25.10
CA GLU A 336 -7.86 14.00 24.46
C GLU A 336 -7.58 14.01 22.95
N LEU A 337 -6.39 13.56 22.54
CA LEU A 337 -6.05 13.46 21.12
C LEU A 337 -6.99 12.50 20.37
N LEU A 338 -7.29 11.34 20.99
CA LEU A 338 -8.22 10.36 20.42
C LEU A 338 -9.65 10.89 20.33
N GLU A 339 -10.14 11.54 21.40
CA GLU A 339 -11.48 12.11 21.46
C GLU A 339 -11.68 13.19 20.38
N LYS A 340 -10.71 14.08 20.18
CA LYS A 340 -10.78 15.10 19.13
C LYS A 340 -10.83 14.50 17.72
N ASN A 341 -10.03 13.46 17.47
CA ASN A 341 -10.08 12.72 16.21
C ASN A 341 -11.44 12.04 15.99
N ALA A 342 -11.94 11.34 17.01
CA ALA A 342 -13.23 10.64 16.97
C ALA A 342 -14.39 11.63 16.75
N TYR A 343 -14.38 12.75 17.45
CA TYR A 343 -15.40 13.80 17.31
C TYR A 343 -15.43 14.38 15.90
N PHE A 344 -14.26 14.76 15.36
CA PHE A 344 -14.17 15.26 13.98
C PHE A 344 -14.71 14.24 12.98
N LEU A 345 -14.26 12.97 13.09
CA LEU A 345 -14.69 11.92 12.17
C LEU A 345 -16.19 11.69 12.24
N LYS A 346 -16.79 11.75 13.44
CA LYS A 346 -18.24 11.60 13.58
C LYS A 346 -19.04 12.73 12.92
N LEU A 347 -18.52 13.95 12.97
CA LEU A 347 -19.11 15.07 12.22
C LEU A 347 -18.96 14.89 10.71
N MET A 348 -17.75 14.47 10.25
CA MET A 348 -17.48 14.25 8.83
C MET A 348 -18.34 13.12 8.25
N GLU A 349 -18.60 12.04 9.00
CA GLU A 349 -19.49 10.95 8.60
C GLU A 349 -20.89 11.46 8.27
N GLY A 350 -21.39 12.44 9.02
CA GLY A 350 -22.70 13.07 8.76
C GLY A 350 -22.77 13.84 7.44
N GLU A 351 -21.63 14.30 6.94
CA GLU A 351 -21.52 15.09 5.70
C GLU A 351 -21.24 14.23 4.44
N LEU A 352 -20.86 12.97 4.61
CA LEU A 352 -20.53 12.09 3.47
C LEU A 352 -21.63 11.99 2.40
N PRO A 353 -22.95 11.93 2.74
CA PRO A 353 -24.01 11.88 1.74
C PRO A 353 -24.09 13.12 0.83
N ARG A 354 -23.49 14.25 1.22
CA ARG A 354 -23.39 15.46 0.39
C ARG A 354 -22.30 15.35 -0.67
N LEU A 355 -21.31 14.48 -0.43
CA LEU A 355 -20.14 14.32 -1.28
C LEU A 355 -20.18 13.03 -2.11
N PHE A 356 -20.92 12.01 -1.69
CA PHE A 356 -20.90 10.67 -2.28
C PHE A 356 -22.31 10.13 -2.50
N GLY A 357 -22.54 9.48 -3.63
CA GLY A 357 -23.77 8.71 -3.90
C GLY A 357 -23.70 7.31 -3.30
N LYS A 358 -22.48 6.73 -3.18
CA LYS A 358 -22.22 5.41 -2.62
C LYS A 358 -21.33 5.50 -1.40
N LEU A 359 -21.72 4.81 -0.32
CA LEU A 359 -20.95 4.69 0.91
C LEU A 359 -20.63 3.22 1.18
N PRO A 360 -19.46 2.89 1.77
CA PRO A 360 -19.12 1.51 2.10
C PRO A 360 -19.98 0.98 3.25
N ARG A 361 -20.27 -0.32 3.23
CA ARG A 361 -20.93 -1.02 4.35
C ARG A 361 -19.96 -1.33 5.47
N MET A 362 -18.69 -1.55 5.12
CA MET A 362 -17.64 -1.87 6.09
C MET A 362 -17.36 -0.68 6.98
N SER A 363 -17.39 -0.90 8.28
CA SER A 363 -17.04 0.10 9.30
C SER A 363 -15.53 0.16 9.55
N TYR A 364 -15.10 1.16 10.33
CA TYR A 364 -13.73 1.27 10.85
C TYR A 364 -13.74 1.64 12.33
N GLY A 365 -12.59 1.41 12.97
CA GLY A 365 -12.35 1.81 14.36
C GLY A 365 -11.12 2.70 14.47
N ILE A 366 -10.93 3.30 15.66
CA ILE A 366 -9.77 4.10 16.02
C ILE A 366 -8.98 3.34 17.07
N LYS A 367 -7.64 3.27 16.91
CA LYS A 367 -6.72 2.65 17.87
C LYS A 367 -5.42 3.45 17.98
N THR A 368 -4.75 3.32 19.12
CA THR A 368 -3.40 3.83 19.29
C THR A 368 -2.37 2.91 18.63
N ILE A 369 -1.35 3.50 18.01
CA ILE A 369 -0.18 2.74 17.56
C ILE A 369 0.49 2.11 18.78
N PRO A 370 0.89 0.82 18.73
CA PRO A 370 1.53 0.14 19.85
C PRO A 370 2.79 0.88 20.32
N GLU A 371 2.97 1.00 21.63
CA GLU A 371 4.04 1.79 22.25
C GLU A 371 5.44 1.42 21.75
N TYR A 372 5.71 0.14 21.50
CA TYR A 372 7.02 -0.33 21.04
C TYR A 372 7.37 0.10 19.61
N THR A 373 6.38 0.45 18.78
CA THR A 373 6.59 0.96 17.42
C THR A 373 6.39 2.48 17.31
N ALA A 374 5.63 3.08 18.24
CA ALA A 374 5.19 4.46 18.17
C ALA A 374 6.34 5.48 18.00
N PRO A 375 7.52 5.37 18.68
CA PRO A 375 8.61 6.33 18.52
C PRO A 375 9.14 6.49 17.10
N ARG A 376 9.00 5.45 16.28
CA ARG A 376 9.53 5.39 14.91
C ARG A 376 8.46 5.36 13.82
N THR A 377 7.19 5.30 14.23
CA THR A 377 6.06 5.30 13.31
C THR A 377 5.64 6.74 13.00
N THR A 378 5.11 6.96 11.81
CA THR A 378 4.51 8.23 11.37
C THR A 378 3.36 8.67 12.30
N THR A 379 2.80 9.85 12.05
CA THR A 379 1.72 10.44 12.87
C THR A 379 0.48 9.54 12.94
N ALA A 380 0.15 8.85 11.86
CA ALA A 380 -0.95 7.91 11.79
C ALA A 380 -0.81 7.00 10.55
N TYR A 381 -1.63 5.96 10.47
CA TYR A 381 -1.83 5.16 9.26
C TYR A 381 -3.17 4.42 9.29
N TYR A 382 -3.66 4.05 8.12
CA TYR A 382 -4.86 3.24 7.99
C TYR A 382 -4.51 1.75 7.79
N GLY A 383 -5.18 0.89 8.57
CA GLY A 383 -5.14 -0.57 8.43
C GLY A 383 -6.40 -1.07 7.72
N GLN A 384 -6.22 -1.77 6.61
CA GLN A 384 -7.33 -2.28 5.81
C GLN A 384 -8.20 -3.29 6.58
N PRO A 385 -9.51 -3.40 6.26
CA PRO A 385 -10.36 -4.47 6.76
C PRO A 385 -9.89 -5.83 6.23
N ALA A 386 -10.28 -6.90 6.93
CA ALA A 386 -10.03 -8.25 6.43
C ALA A 386 -10.90 -8.52 5.18
N GLY A 387 -10.33 -9.25 4.21
CA GLY A 387 -11.02 -9.55 2.96
C GLY A 387 -12.28 -10.42 3.11
N ASP A 388 -12.38 -11.15 4.21
CA ASP A 388 -13.56 -11.97 4.61
C ASP A 388 -14.60 -11.20 5.43
N GLY A 389 -14.38 -9.90 5.69
CA GLY A 389 -15.28 -9.05 6.46
C GLY A 389 -15.29 -9.28 7.97
N THR A 390 -14.40 -10.14 8.50
CA THR A 390 -14.38 -10.49 9.94
C THR A 390 -13.68 -9.47 10.82
N ARG A 391 -12.95 -8.50 10.23
CA ARG A 391 -12.24 -7.44 10.92
C ARG A 391 -12.42 -6.10 10.19
N ALA A 392 -12.92 -5.10 10.92
CA ALA A 392 -13.08 -3.73 10.42
C ALA A 392 -11.75 -3.07 10.05
N GLY A 393 -11.80 -2.03 9.23
CA GLY A 393 -10.69 -1.11 9.02
C GLY A 393 -10.27 -0.43 10.32
N THR A 394 -9.04 0.06 10.40
CA THR A 394 -8.56 0.72 11.61
C THR A 394 -7.74 1.95 11.27
N TYR A 395 -8.14 3.08 11.82
CA TYR A 395 -7.34 4.30 11.86
C TYR A 395 -6.42 4.25 13.08
N TRP A 396 -5.12 4.10 12.84
CA TRP A 396 -4.10 4.02 13.89
C TRP A 396 -3.50 5.39 14.14
N ILE A 397 -3.58 5.89 15.37
CA ILE A 397 -3.10 7.21 15.79
C ILE A 397 -1.88 7.07 16.69
N ASN A 398 -0.83 7.80 16.38
CA ASN A 398 0.38 7.86 17.18
C ASN A 398 0.20 8.86 18.33
N VAL A 399 0.13 8.34 19.54
CA VAL A 399 0.00 9.14 20.77
C VAL A 399 1.33 9.33 21.51
N TYR A 400 2.42 8.83 20.94
CA TYR A 400 3.77 9.07 21.45
C TYR A 400 4.19 10.50 21.15
N ASP A 401 4.82 11.18 22.13
CA ASP A 401 5.31 12.54 22.00
C ASP A 401 4.20 13.53 21.54
N LEU A 402 3.23 13.77 22.41
CA LEU A 402 2.09 14.67 22.14
C LEU A 402 2.49 16.06 21.63
N PRO A 403 3.62 16.69 22.07
CA PRO A 403 4.11 17.93 21.49
C PRO A 403 4.46 17.86 19.99
N SER A 404 4.56 16.67 19.42
CA SER A 404 4.73 16.48 17.98
C SER A 404 3.44 16.16 17.22
N ARG A 405 2.27 16.26 17.87
CA ARG A 405 0.93 15.91 17.35
C ARG A 405 -0.03 17.10 17.46
N PRO A 406 0.14 18.13 16.62
CA PRO A 406 -0.66 19.33 16.75
C PRO A 406 -2.12 19.12 16.34
N LEU A 407 -3.03 19.73 17.09
CA LEU A 407 -4.48 19.63 16.90
C LEU A 407 -4.96 20.23 15.57
N TYR A 408 -4.25 21.23 15.04
CA TYR A 408 -4.59 21.86 13.77
C TYR A 408 -4.39 20.93 12.53
N GLU A 409 -3.75 19.78 12.72
CA GLU A 409 -3.58 18.78 11.64
C GLU A 409 -4.69 17.71 11.64
N ILE A 410 -5.52 17.63 12.70
CA ILE A 410 -6.49 16.54 12.88
C ILE A 410 -7.46 16.45 11.71
N GLU A 411 -8.05 17.57 11.28
CA GLU A 411 -9.06 17.55 10.21
C GLU A 411 -8.48 16.98 8.89
N ALA A 412 -7.25 17.37 8.54
CA ALA A 412 -6.58 16.87 7.35
C ALA A 412 -6.17 15.39 7.49
N LEU A 413 -5.52 15.04 8.61
CA LEU A 413 -5.02 13.69 8.85
C LEU A 413 -6.15 12.66 8.94
N ALA A 414 -7.20 12.97 9.70
CA ALA A 414 -8.34 12.08 9.86
C ALA A 414 -9.13 11.92 8.54
N SER A 415 -9.25 12.99 7.74
CA SER A 415 -9.83 12.91 6.39
C SER A 415 -9.01 12.04 5.46
N HIS A 416 -7.67 12.05 5.57
CA HIS A 416 -6.76 11.23 4.77
C HIS A 416 -6.87 9.74 5.13
N GLU A 417 -6.72 9.42 6.42
CA GLU A 417 -6.61 8.04 6.89
C GLU A 417 -7.97 7.32 6.99
N ALA A 418 -9.01 8.03 7.41
CA ALA A 418 -10.33 7.45 7.60
C ALA A 418 -11.30 7.86 6.50
N VAL A 419 -12.22 8.79 6.78
CA VAL A 419 -13.24 9.23 5.84
C VAL A 419 -13.11 10.73 5.57
N PRO A 420 -13.21 11.11 4.28
CA PRO A 420 -13.52 10.31 3.08
C PRO A 420 -12.30 9.69 2.36
N GLY A 421 -11.13 9.56 3.02
CA GLY A 421 -9.87 9.08 2.46
C GLY A 421 -9.76 7.56 2.32
N HIS A 422 -8.68 7.01 2.89
CA HIS A 422 -8.30 5.60 2.70
C HIS A 422 -9.40 4.61 3.06
N HIS A 423 -10.08 4.79 4.20
CA HIS A 423 -11.13 3.84 4.59
C HIS A 423 -12.25 3.79 3.54
N LEU A 424 -12.80 4.95 3.17
CA LEU A 424 -13.92 5.00 2.21
C LEU A 424 -13.51 4.38 0.86
N GLN A 425 -12.36 4.76 0.31
CA GLN A 425 -11.88 4.27 -0.97
C GLN A 425 -11.61 2.76 -0.97
N ILE A 426 -10.88 2.26 0.04
CA ILE A 426 -10.47 0.85 0.10
C ILE A 426 -11.66 -0.05 0.41
N ALA A 427 -12.56 0.36 1.30
CA ALA A 427 -13.75 -0.41 1.64
C ALA A 427 -14.69 -0.52 0.42
N LEU A 428 -14.95 0.57 -0.31
CA LEU A 428 -15.72 0.52 -1.56
C LEU A 428 -15.08 -0.40 -2.59
N GLN A 429 -13.75 -0.35 -2.75
CA GLN A 429 -13.03 -1.22 -3.67
C GLN A 429 -13.16 -2.69 -3.29
N GLN A 430 -13.07 -3.04 -2.01
CA GLN A 430 -13.23 -4.42 -1.54
C GLN A 430 -14.67 -4.95 -1.72
N GLU A 431 -15.66 -4.07 -1.79
CA GLU A 431 -17.07 -4.41 -2.01
C GLU A 431 -17.44 -4.57 -3.50
N LEU A 432 -16.55 -4.29 -4.44
CA LEU A 432 -16.81 -4.50 -5.87
C LEU A 432 -17.02 -5.97 -6.17
N THR A 433 -18.13 -6.30 -6.86
CA THR A 433 -18.50 -7.68 -7.24
C THR A 433 -18.22 -7.98 -8.71
N ASP A 434 -18.24 -6.97 -9.57
CA ASP A 434 -18.20 -7.12 -11.03
C ASP A 434 -16.79 -7.00 -11.63
N VAL A 435 -15.76 -7.14 -10.76
CA VAL A 435 -14.35 -7.10 -11.17
C VAL A 435 -13.63 -8.38 -10.74
N PRO A 436 -12.57 -8.79 -11.46
CA PRO A 436 -11.72 -9.90 -11.02
C PRO A 436 -11.19 -9.67 -9.60
N ILE A 437 -11.08 -10.74 -8.82
CA ILE A 437 -10.74 -10.65 -7.39
C ILE A 437 -9.46 -9.85 -7.11
N PHE A 438 -8.44 -9.96 -7.97
CA PHE A 438 -7.20 -9.20 -7.79
C PHE A 438 -7.43 -7.69 -7.76
N ARG A 439 -8.44 -7.16 -8.49
CA ARG A 439 -8.79 -5.74 -8.52
C ARG A 439 -9.32 -5.22 -7.18
N ARG A 440 -9.91 -6.08 -6.37
CA ARG A 440 -10.44 -5.74 -5.05
C ARG A 440 -9.34 -5.52 -4.01
N PHE A 441 -8.16 -6.11 -4.22
CA PHE A 441 -7.07 -6.16 -3.23
C PHE A 441 -5.72 -5.65 -3.74
N SER A 442 -5.65 -5.17 -4.98
CA SER A 442 -4.49 -4.48 -5.52
C SER A 442 -4.79 -2.99 -5.73
N GLY A 443 -3.76 -2.18 -5.83
CA GLY A 443 -3.96 -0.75 -6.04
C GLY A 443 -2.78 -0.08 -6.72
N ALA A 444 -3.07 1.02 -7.44
CA ALA A 444 -2.09 1.96 -7.94
C ALA A 444 -1.81 2.99 -6.83
N THR A 445 -0.55 3.09 -6.38
CA THR A 445 -0.19 3.98 -5.27
C THR A 445 -0.61 5.43 -5.53
N ALA A 446 -0.43 5.93 -6.76
CA ALA A 446 -0.86 7.28 -7.12
C ALA A 446 -2.38 7.49 -6.98
N PHE A 447 -3.18 6.45 -7.23
CA PHE A 447 -4.62 6.53 -7.03
C PHE A 447 -4.97 6.55 -5.53
N VAL A 448 -4.46 5.58 -4.77
CA VAL A 448 -4.79 5.40 -3.35
C VAL A 448 -4.37 6.62 -2.52
N GLU A 449 -3.12 7.04 -2.68
CA GLU A 449 -2.57 8.19 -1.97
C GLU A 449 -3.07 9.54 -2.52
N GLY A 450 -3.26 9.58 -3.83
CA GLY A 450 -3.81 10.76 -4.50
C GLY A 450 -5.25 11.03 -4.09
N TRP A 451 -6.07 9.98 -3.96
CA TRP A 451 -7.43 10.09 -3.43
C TRP A 451 -7.44 10.59 -1.99
N ALA A 452 -6.64 9.97 -1.12
CA ALA A 452 -6.57 10.36 0.29
C ALA A 452 -6.09 11.82 0.45
N LEU A 453 -5.12 12.27 -0.33
CA LEU A 453 -4.69 13.67 -0.33
C LEU A 453 -5.72 14.62 -0.94
N TYR A 454 -6.48 14.19 -1.95
CA TYR A 454 -7.59 14.94 -2.50
C TYR A 454 -8.70 15.11 -1.46
N SER A 455 -9.01 14.06 -0.72
CA SER A 455 -10.06 14.05 0.30
C SER A 455 -9.81 14.99 1.47
N GLU A 456 -8.53 15.29 1.80
CA GLU A 456 -8.18 16.30 2.81
C GLU A 456 -8.82 17.67 2.52
N SER A 457 -9.06 18.00 1.25
CA SER A 457 -9.64 19.27 0.86
C SER A 457 -11.15 19.29 0.82
N LEU A 458 -11.82 18.13 0.81
CA LEU A 458 -13.29 18.03 0.70
C LEU A 458 -14.00 18.58 1.95
N GLY A 459 -13.32 18.57 3.09
CA GLY A 459 -13.84 19.18 4.31
C GLY A 459 -14.26 20.66 4.13
N LYS A 460 -13.58 21.40 3.24
CA LYS A 460 -13.95 22.81 2.94
C LYS A 460 -15.35 22.93 2.33
N GLU A 461 -15.74 21.98 1.51
CA GLU A 461 -17.03 21.99 0.80
C GLU A 461 -18.22 21.68 1.72
N VAL A 462 -17.93 21.05 2.86
CA VAL A 462 -18.94 20.66 3.85
C VAL A 462 -18.80 21.41 5.18
N GLY A 463 -17.97 22.47 5.19
CA GLY A 463 -17.94 23.45 6.28
C GLY A 463 -16.96 23.18 7.40
N PHE A 464 -15.91 22.38 7.16
CA PHE A 464 -14.73 22.25 8.03
C PHE A 464 -13.67 23.30 7.69
N TYR A 465 -12.53 23.29 8.40
CA TYR A 465 -11.44 24.27 8.26
C TYR A 465 -11.91 25.72 8.48
N LYS A 466 -12.81 25.94 9.42
CA LYS A 466 -13.32 27.28 9.78
C LYS A 466 -12.29 28.13 10.48
N ASP A 467 -11.41 27.48 11.23
CA ASP A 467 -10.30 28.09 11.92
C ASP A 467 -9.10 28.24 10.96
N PRO A 468 -8.48 29.42 10.84
CA PRO A 468 -7.33 29.62 9.97
C PRO A 468 -6.13 28.72 10.33
N TYR A 469 -6.03 28.25 11.58
CA TYR A 469 -4.96 27.32 11.97
C TYR A 469 -5.20 25.92 11.40
N SER A 470 -6.42 25.41 11.41
CA SER A 470 -6.74 24.12 10.79
C SER A 470 -6.58 24.16 9.26
N GLU A 471 -6.96 25.28 8.60
CA GLU A 471 -6.68 25.45 7.17
C GLU A 471 -5.18 25.55 6.88
N PHE A 472 -4.39 26.18 7.76
CA PHE A 472 -2.93 26.18 7.63
C PHE A 472 -2.35 24.77 7.84
N GLY A 473 -2.91 23.99 8.74
CA GLY A 473 -2.58 22.57 8.95
C GLY A 473 -2.80 21.76 7.68
N ARG A 474 -3.97 21.90 7.04
CA ARG A 474 -4.27 21.27 5.74
C ARG A 474 -3.28 21.70 4.66
N LEU A 475 -2.98 22.99 4.55
CA LEU A 475 -1.99 23.50 3.60
C LEU A 475 -0.57 22.99 3.92
N SER A 476 -0.23 22.80 5.20
CA SER A 476 1.04 22.19 5.62
C SER A 476 1.15 20.74 5.13
N TYR A 477 0.05 19.98 5.18
CA TYR A 477 -0.03 18.62 4.63
C TYR A 477 0.07 18.61 3.11
N ASP A 478 -0.63 19.52 2.42
CA ASP A 478 -0.52 19.68 0.96
C ASP A 478 0.91 20.08 0.55
N MET A 479 1.53 21.02 1.28
CA MET A 479 2.92 21.44 1.09
C MET A 479 3.90 20.29 1.31
N TRP A 480 3.73 19.53 2.37
CA TRP A 480 4.56 18.36 2.61
C TRP A 480 4.60 17.43 1.39
N ARG A 481 3.42 17.11 0.81
CA ARG A 481 3.33 16.23 -0.36
C ARG A 481 3.86 16.91 -1.64
N ALA A 482 3.75 18.23 -1.77
CA ALA A 482 4.40 18.97 -2.86
C ALA A 482 5.93 18.94 -2.75
N CYS A 483 6.47 19.14 -1.54
CA CYS A 483 7.90 19.03 -1.26
C CYS A 483 8.46 17.63 -1.60
N ARG A 484 7.66 16.56 -1.43
CA ARG A 484 8.07 15.20 -1.80
C ARG A 484 8.44 15.07 -3.28
N LEU A 485 7.74 15.77 -4.19
CA LEU A 485 8.09 15.77 -5.62
C LEU A 485 9.49 16.34 -5.87
N VAL A 486 9.82 17.40 -5.13
CA VAL A 486 11.12 18.09 -5.25
C VAL A 486 12.24 17.30 -4.58
N ILE A 487 11.98 16.79 -3.36
CA ILE A 487 12.99 16.12 -2.53
C ILE A 487 13.36 14.75 -3.11
N ASP A 488 12.37 13.91 -3.46
CA ASP A 488 12.62 12.58 -4.01
C ASP A 488 13.47 12.68 -5.29
N THR A 489 13.06 13.54 -6.22
CA THR A 489 13.81 13.80 -7.45
C THR A 489 15.15 14.52 -7.20
N GLY A 490 15.20 15.39 -6.20
CA GLY A 490 16.42 16.06 -5.74
C GLY A 490 17.48 15.06 -5.27
N ILE A 491 17.11 14.16 -4.38
CA ILE A 491 17.98 13.11 -3.84
C ILE A 491 18.39 12.13 -4.96
N HIS A 492 17.40 11.57 -5.66
CA HIS A 492 17.63 10.42 -6.52
C HIS A 492 18.15 10.77 -7.92
N SER A 493 17.95 12.00 -8.38
CA SER A 493 18.32 12.42 -9.74
C SER A 493 19.24 13.64 -9.80
N LYS A 494 19.20 14.52 -8.79
CA LYS A 494 19.94 15.80 -8.82
C LYS A 494 21.09 15.87 -7.80
N GLY A 495 21.32 14.77 -7.05
CA GLY A 495 22.46 14.67 -6.14
C GLY A 495 22.33 15.46 -4.84
N TRP A 496 21.10 15.77 -4.42
CA TRP A 496 20.88 16.43 -3.13
C TRP A 496 21.41 15.60 -1.97
N THR A 497 22.03 16.28 -1.02
CA THR A 497 22.40 15.69 0.26
C THR A 497 21.16 15.50 1.15
N ARG A 498 21.28 14.63 2.15
CA ARG A 498 20.25 14.43 3.18
C ARG A 498 19.91 15.75 3.89
N GLN A 499 20.92 16.58 4.22
CA GLN A 499 20.70 17.86 4.88
C GLN A 499 19.94 18.86 4.00
N GLN A 500 20.29 18.98 2.72
CA GLN A 500 19.54 19.83 1.78
C GLN A 500 18.06 19.42 1.70
N ALA A 501 17.76 18.13 1.72
CA ALA A 501 16.39 17.62 1.73
C ALA A 501 15.64 17.96 3.04
N ILE A 502 16.31 17.83 4.19
CA ILE A 502 15.78 18.19 5.51
C ILE A 502 15.50 19.69 5.55
N ASP A 503 16.46 20.52 5.18
CA ASP A 503 16.34 21.99 5.20
C ASP A 503 15.19 22.45 4.31
N TYR A 504 15.09 21.89 3.09
CA TYR A 504 14.02 22.22 2.16
C TYR A 504 12.63 21.91 2.73
N LEU A 505 12.45 20.77 3.39
CA LEU A 505 11.17 20.41 4.01
C LEU A 505 10.88 21.27 5.26
N ALA A 506 11.91 21.58 6.06
CA ALA A 506 11.78 22.39 7.27
C ALA A 506 11.38 23.84 6.98
N GLU A 507 11.90 24.41 5.88
CA GLU A 507 11.58 25.77 5.45
C GLU A 507 10.16 25.91 4.90
N ASN A 508 9.58 24.81 4.39
CA ASN A 508 8.32 24.83 3.68
C ASN A 508 7.13 24.29 4.45
N SER A 509 7.32 23.56 5.56
CA SER A 509 6.24 22.91 6.30
C SER A 509 6.27 23.23 7.79
N ALA A 510 5.13 23.09 8.46
CA ALA A 510 5.04 23.20 9.93
C ALA A 510 5.37 21.88 10.65
N LEU A 511 5.77 20.84 9.96
CA LEU A 511 6.16 19.55 10.54
C LEU A 511 7.30 19.71 11.56
N THR A 512 7.31 18.85 12.58
CA THR A 512 8.41 18.81 13.55
C THR A 512 9.70 18.31 12.91
N LEU A 513 10.87 18.72 13.39
CA LEU A 513 12.17 18.31 12.86
C LEU A 513 12.36 16.78 12.93
N THR A 514 11.87 16.13 13.97
CA THR A 514 11.87 14.66 14.09
C THR A 514 11.09 14.02 12.95
N ASN A 515 9.89 14.53 12.66
CA ASN A 515 9.07 14.00 11.56
C ASN A 515 9.75 14.24 10.21
N ILE A 516 10.29 15.44 9.98
CA ILE A 516 11.02 15.80 8.75
C ILE A 516 12.19 14.85 8.51
N THR A 517 13.03 14.63 9.52
CA THR A 517 14.19 13.74 9.45
C THR A 517 13.76 12.32 9.09
N ASN A 518 12.76 11.82 9.79
CA ASN A 518 12.19 10.50 9.56
C ASN A 518 11.65 10.33 8.13
N GLU A 519 11.02 11.36 7.59
CA GLU A 519 10.45 11.32 6.24
C GLU A 519 11.54 11.39 5.17
N VAL A 520 12.56 12.23 5.33
CA VAL A 520 13.69 12.28 4.39
C VAL A 520 14.42 10.95 4.35
N ASP A 521 14.64 10.30 5.49
CA ASP A 521 15.25 8.97 5.54
C ASP A 521 14.39 7.90 4.84
N ARG A 522 13.06 8.01 4.94
CA ARG A 522 12.12 7.18 4.19
C ARG A 522 12.27 7.40 2.67
N TYR A 523 12.37 8.66 2.20
CA TYR A 523 12.54 8.93 0.77
C TYR A 523 13.85 8.37 0.25
N ILE A 524 14.94 8.51 0.99
CA ILE A 524 16.25 7.94 0.66
C ILE A 524 16.17 6.41 0.49
N ALA A 525 15.44 5.74 1.38
CA ALA A 525 15.33 4.28 1.39
C ALA A 525 14.32 3.73 0.37
N TRP A 526 13.38 4.57 -0.11
CA TRP A 526 12.27 4.13 -0.97
C TRP A 526 12.07 5.04 -2.20
N PRO A 527 12.96 4.97 -3.20
CA PRO A 527 12.94 5.84 -4.37
C PRO A 527 11.60 5.82 -5.11
N GLY A 528 11.05 7.00 -5.39
CA GLY A 528 9.85 7.18 -6.19
C GLY A 528 8.51 7.02 -5.44
N GLN A 529 8.47 6.39 -4.26
CA GLN A 529 7.20 6.20 -3.56
C GLN A 529 6.56 7.55 -3.15
N ALA A 530 7.39 8.46 -2.68
CA ALA A 530 6.93 9.75 -2.15
C ALA A 530 6.24 10.64 -3.20
N ILE A 531 6.55 10.49 -4.49
CA ILE A 531 5.97 11.31 -5.55
C ILE A 531 4.53 10.91 -5.93
N ALA A 532 4.07 9.73 -5.54
CA ALA A 532 2.74 9.21 -5.89
C ALA A 532 1.60 10.10 -5.38
N TYR A 533 1.69 10.57 -4.16
CA TYR A 533 0.67 11.33 -3.42
C TYR A 533 0.19 12.56 -4.20
N LYS A 534 1.10 13.49 -4.41
CA LYS A 534 0.79 14.76 -5.06
C LYS A 534 0.43 14.59 -6.53
N THR A 535 1.10 13.67 -7.22
CA THR A 535 0.79 13.35 -8.62
C THR A 535 -0.65 12.87 -8.78
N GLY A 536 -1.09 11.95 -7.92
CA GLY A 536 -2.45 11.43 -7.95
C GLY A 536 -3.49 12.50 -7.61
N GLN A 537 -3.27 13.26 -6.54
CA GLN A 537 -4.15 14.36 -6.15
C GLN A 537 -4.33 15.39 -7.26
N MET A 538 -3.24 15.80 -7.90
CA MET A 538 -3.28 16.77 -8.98
C MET A 538 -4.09 16.26 -10.17
N LYS A 539 -3.94 14.98 -10.52
CA LYS A 539 -4.69 14.37 -11.61
C LYS A 539 -6.19 14.29 -11.30
N ILE A 540 -6.57 13.92 -10.08
CA ILE A 540 -7.99 13.91 -9.66
C ILE A 540 -8.59 15.32 -9.70
N ARG A 541 -7.85 16.34 -9.24
CA ARG A 541 -8.29 17.74 -9.31
C ARG A 541 -8.42 18.25 -10.74
N GLU A 542 -7.45 17.92 -11.61
CA GLU A 542 -7.50 18.25 -13.03
C GLU A 542 -8.77 17.71 -13.67
N LEU A 543 -9.06 16.42 -13.44
CA LEU A 543 -10.26 15.77 -13.97
C LEU A 543 -11.56 16.35 -13.39
N ARG A 544 -11.57 16.73 -12.12
CA ARG A 544 -12.70 17.41 -11.52
C ARG A 544 -12.94 18.76 -12.17
N THR A 545 -11.90 19.58 -12.33
CA THR A 545 -12.02 20.90 -12.99
C THR A 545 -12.46 20.76 -14.46
N GLU A 546 -11.97 19.72 -15.16
CA GLU A 546 -12.43 19.37 -16.51
C GLU A 546 -13.93 19.05 -16.50
N ALA A 547 -14.40 18.22 -15.57
CA ALA A 547 -15.80 17.85 -15.43
C ALA A 547 -16.71 19.04 -15.09
N GLU A 548 -16.30 19.88 -14.13
CA GLU A 548 -17.03 21.12 -13.75
C GLU A 548 -17.18 22.06 -14.94
N ARG A 549 -16.12 22.26 -15.73
CA ARG A 549 -16.15 23.12 -16.92
C ARG A 549 -17.03 22.52 -18.03
N GLU A 550 -16.89 21.23 -18.30
CA GLU A 550 -17.55 20.58 -19.44
C GLU A 550 -19.05 20.31 -19.21
N LEU A 551 -19.46 20.08 -17.97
CA LEU A 551 -20.84 19.78 -17.60
C LEU A 551 -21.60 21.01 -17.09
N GLY A 552 -20.92 22.05 -16.60
CA GLY A 552 -21.54 23.27 -16.09
C GLY A 552 -22.61 22.94 -15.02
N ALA A 553 -23.86 23.39 -15.26
CA ALA A 553 -24.97 23.15 -14.34
C ALA A 553 -25.38 21.67 -14.17
N LYS A 554 -24.95 20.77 -15.08
CA LYS A 554 -25.16 19.32 -14.95
C LYS A 554 -24.12 18.63 -14.05
N PHE A 555 -23.07 19.33 -13.62
CA PHE A 555 -22.06 18.74 -12.76
C PHE A 555 -22.64 18.41 -11.38
N ASP A 556 -22.48 17.14 -10.98
CA ASP A 556 -22.78 16.65 -9.63
C ASP A 556 -21.51 16.05 -9.03
N VAL A 557 -21.05 16.62 -7.91
CA VAL A 557 -19.85 16.17 -7.21
C VAL A 557 -19.97 14.73 -6.70
N ARG A 558 -21.17 14.30 -6.34
CA ARG A 558 -21.45 12.92 -5.88
C ARG A 558 -21.23 11.93 -7.03
N ALA A 559 -21.81 12.24 -8.21
CA ALA A 559 -21.63 11.42 -9.40
C ALA A 559 -20.16 11.37 -9.84
N PHE A 560 -19.45 12.51 -9.78
CA PHE A 560 -18.00 12.55 -10.06
C PHE A 560 -17.22 11.62 -9.13
N HIS A 561 -17.45 11.69 -7.81
CA HIS A 561 -16.75 10.85 -6.85
C HIS A 561 -17.12 9.36 -7.03
N ASP A 562 -18.39 9.06 -7.32
CA ASP A 562 -18.83 7.68 -7.60
C ASP A 562 -18.15 7.11 -8.85
N VAL A 563 -17.89 7.92 -9.88
CA VAL A 563 -17.14 7.51 -11.08
C VAL A 563 -15.65 7.29 -10.76
N VAL A 564 -15.03 8.20 -10.01
CA VAL A 564 -13.62 8.07 -9.61
C VAL A 564 -13.40 6.78 -8.81
N LEU A 565 -14.28 6.48 -7.85
CA LEU A 565 -14.15 5.33 -6.93
C LEU A 565 -14.74 4.03 -7.49
N GLY A 566 -15.71 4.14 -8.39
CA GLY A 566 -16.54 3.01 -8.85
C GLY A 566 -15.78 1.89 -9.57
N SER A 567 -14.61 2.19 -10.11
CA SER A 567 -13.73 1.18 -10.73
C SER A 567 -12.67 0.64 -9.75
N GLY A 568 -12.71 1.04 -8.48
CA GLY A 568 -11.64 0.76 -7.52
C GLY A 568 -10.33 1.48 -7.89
N SER A 569 -9.24 1.13 -7.23
CA SER A 569 -7.93 1.72 -7.53
C SER A 569 -7.43 1.29 -8.92
N VAL A 570 -7.23 2.28 -9.79
CA VAL A 570 -6.76 2.10 -11.18
C VAL A 570 -5.54 2.99 -11.45
N PRO A 571 -4.72 2.66 -12.47
CA PRO A 571 -3.72 3.60 -12.98
C PRO A 571 -4.36 4.93 -13.37
N LEU A 572 -3.64 6.05 -13.19
CA LEU A 572 -4.18 7.38 -13.51
C LEU A 572 -4.57 7.53 -14.98
N THR A 573 -3.91 6.81 -15.90
CA THR A 573 -4.30 6.76 -17.32
C THR A 573 -5.70 6.18 -17.51
N VAL A 574 -6.02 5.09 -16.82
CA VAL A 574 -7.36 4.48 -16.82
C VAL A 574 -8.39 5.39 -16.14
N LEU A 575 -8.02 6.06 -15.05
CA LEU A 575 -8.89 7.04 -14.40
C LEU A 575 -9.30 8.17 -15.36
N VAL A 576 -8.36 8.69 -16.14
CA VAL A 576 -8.62 9.71 -17.17
C VAL A 576 -9.66 9.23 -18.18
N GLU A 577 -9.50 8.01 -18.69
CA GLU A 577 -10.44 7.42 -19.64
C GLU A 577 -11.83 7.26 -19.03
N ASN A 578 -11.94 6.75 -17.80
CA ASN A 578 -13.21 6.55 -17.11
C ASN A 578 -13.96 7.88 -16.89
N VAL A 579 -13.27 8.89 -16.38
CA VAL A 579 -13.90 10.20 -16.10
C VAL A 579 -14.31 10.91 -17.38
N ARG A 580 -13.47 10.91 -18.43
CA ARG A 580 -13.82 11.52 -19.72
C ARG A 580 -14.95 10.78 -20.42
N GLY A 581 -15.01 9.46 -20.32
CA GLY A 581 -16.13 8.65 -20.81
C GLY A 581 -17.44 9.02 -20.10
N TRP A 582 -17.40 9.20 -18.78
CA TRP A 582 -18.56 9.68 -18.01
C TRP A 582 -18.97 11.10 -18.43
N ILE A 583 -18.03 12.05 -18.55
CA ILE A 583 -18.34 13.42 -19.02
C ILE A 583 -19.05 13.37 -20.37
N ALA A 584 -18.57 12.56 -21.32
CA ALA A 584 -19.19 12.42 -22.63
C ALA A 584 -20.62 11.89 -22.54
N SER A 585 -20.86 10.89 -21.67
CA SER A 585 -22.20 10.32 -21.46
C SER A 585 -23.18 11.31 -20.82
N GLU A 586 -22.72 12.10 -19.83
CA GLU A 586 -23.58 13.10 -19.17
C GLU A 586 -23.93 14.29 -20.08
N LYS A 587 -23.05 14.65 -21.02
CA LYS A 587 -23.36 15.67 -22.03
C LYS A 587 -24.54 15.26 -22.92
N THR A 588 -24.63 13.99 -23.29
CA THR A 588 -25.70 13.47 -24.15
C THR A 588 -26.99 13.18 -23.38
N ARG A 589 -26.97 13.00 -22.07
CA ARG A 589 -28.13 12.82 -21.23
C ARG A 589 -29.00 14.06 -21.22
N GLY A 590 -30.26 13.97 -21.72
CA GLY A 590 -31.23 15.05 -21.70
C GLY A 590 -31.21 15.95 -22.94
N THR A 591 -30.68 15.45 -24.05
CA THR A 591 -30.90 16.03 -25.40
C THR A 591 -32.01 15.30 -26.18
N ASP A 592 -32.67 14.30 -25.55
CA ASP A 592 -33.84 13.60 -26.08
C ASP A 592 -35.13 14.09 -25.48
#